data_69ec7570340dd7e6ec45265bb7cbff59
#
_entry.id   69ec7570340dd7e6ec45265bb7cbff59
#
_cell.length_a   1.000
_cell.length_b   1.000
_cell.length_c   1.000
_cell.angle_alpha   90.00
_cell.angle_beta   90.00
_cell.angle_gamma   90.00
#
_symmetry.space_group_name_H-M   'P 1'
#
loop_
_entity.id
_entity.type
_entity.pdbx_description
1 polymer ?
#
loop_
_entity_poly.entity_id
_entity_poly.type
_entity_poly.pdbx_seq_one_letter_code
_entity_poly.pdbx_strand_id
1 'polypeptide(L)'
;ELNDLPHKLDPSRSTAIRRCDFCRDIVDVYSPSIWAGWYRGIYTEYKGVSKAEFDKSDRFLHVEWGGDSHARRHSENPDNALMKIKQGGGADERAGDASLYGGGARVSKDGDWSESYIANLIDWHLKEQETMPWLTGTAYWPFKDFSTPIRPENPVPYVNQKGVVERDFTKKE
;
A
#
# COMPACT_ATOMS: atom_id res chain seq x y z
N GLU A 1 9.56 19.84 -17.56
CA GLU A 1 11.04 19.77 -17.49
C GLU A 1 11.55 18.47 -16.89
N LEU A 2 11.11 18.06 -15.68
CA LEU A 2 11.59 16.82 -15.05
C LEU A 2 11.17 15.56 -15.81
N ASN A 3 10.02 15.56 -16.48
CA ASN A 3 9.59 14.45 -17.32
C ASN A 3 10.31 14.42 -18.67
N ASP A 4 10.70 15.57 -19.19
CA ASP A 4 11.35 15.66 -20.49
C ASP A 4 12.83 15.23 -20.46
N LEU A 5 13.48 15.39 -19.30
CA LEU A 5 14.88 15.05 -19.15
C LEU A 5 15.13 13.53 -19.26
N PRO A 6 14.41 12.64 -18.55
CA PRO A 6 14.54 11.21 -18.74
C PRO A 6 14.34 10.78 -20.20
N HIS A 7 13.34 11.32 -20.90
CA HIS A 7 13.09 11.00 -22.32
C HIS A 7 14.21 11.45 -23.25
N LYS A 8 14.89 12.55 -22.93
CA LYS A 8 16.07 13.00 -23.67
C LYS A 8 17.28 12.09 -23.44
N LEU A 9 17.44 11.58 -22.21
CA LEU A 9 18.57 10.75 -21.83
C LEU A 9 18.37 9.29 -22.26
N ASP A 10 17.17 8.77 -22.16
CA ASP A 10 16.80 7.42 -22.57
C ASP A 10 15.35 7.39 -23.08
N PRO A 11 15.15 7.58 -24.39
CA PRO A 11 13.83 7.58 -25.00
C PRO A 11 13.15 6.19 -25.02
N SER A 12 13.86 5.14 -24.66
CA SER A 12 13.31 3.78 -24.63
C SER A 12 12.55 3.44 -23.36
N ARG A 13 12.65 4.27 -22.33
CA ARG A 13 12.02 4.03 -21.02
C ARG A 13 10.90 4.99 -20.75
N SER A 14 9.78 4.43 -20.26
CA SER A 14 8.66 5.21 -19.78
C SER A 14 8.97 5.83 -18.41
N THR A 15 8.48 7.06 -18.20
CA THR A 15 8.50 7.71 -16.88
C THR A 15 7.27 7.32 -16.07
N ALA A 16 7.43 7.24 -14.76
CA ALA A 16 6.33 6.96 -13.86
C ALA A 16 6.39 7.86 -12.63
N ILE A 17 5.23 8.13 -12.05
CA ILE A 17 5.13 8.82 -10.77
C ILE A 17 4.13 8.11 -9.86
N ARG A 18 4.46 8.08 -8.58
CA ARG A 18 3.55 7.59 -7.56
C ARG A 18 2.87 8.78 -6.87
N ARG A 19 1.54 8.74 -6.77
CA ARG A 19 0.74 9.60 -5.90
C ARG A 19 0.93 11.11 -6.08
N CYS A 20 0.97 11.55 -7.29
CA CYS A 20 1.00 12.97 -7.62
C CYS A 20 -0.11 13.26 -8.62
N ASP A 21 -1.34 13.46 -8.12
CA ASP A 21 -2.53 13.53 -8.97
C ASP A 21 -2.45 14.63 -10.03
N PHE A 22 -1.84 15.78 -9.69
CA PHE A 22 -1.66 16.88 -10.64
C PHE A 22 -0.59 16.59 -11.72
N CYS A 23 0.24 15.55 -11.53
CA CYS A 23 1.22 15.11 -12.51
C CYS A 23 0.72 13.92 -13.36
N ARG A 24 -0.51 13.46 -13.15
CA ARG A 24 -1.07 12.28 -13.80
C ARG A 24 -0.95 12.33 -15.32
N ASP A 25 -1.26 13.47 -15.91
CA ASP A 25 -1.25 13.69 -17.36
C ASP A 25 0.12 14.11 -17.90
N ILE A 26 1.15 14.23 -17.04
CA ILE A 26 2.49 14.67 -17.41
C ILE A 26 3.42 13.48 -17.67
N VAL A 27 3.26 12.41 -16.87
CA VAL A 27 4.09 11.20 -16.94
C VAL A 27 3.48 10.14 -17.86
N ASP A 28 4.28 9.19 -18.31
CA ASP A 28 3.77 8.11 -19.16
C ASP A 28 2.90 7.12 -18.38
N VAL A 29 3.24 6.88 -17.11
CA VAL A 29 2.54 5.90 -16.27
C VAL A 29 2.27 6.49 -14.90
N TYR A 30 1.04 6.36 -14.44
CA TYR A 30 0.63 6.81 -13.12
C TYR A 30 0.44 5.63 -12.15
N SER A 31 0.92 5.79 -10.92
CA SER A 31 0.68 4.84 -9.84
C SER A 31 -0.04 5.53 -8.67
N PRO A 32 -1.32 5.24 -8.43
CA PRO A 32 -2.01 5.73 -7.23
C PRO A 32 -1.50 5.01 -5.98
N SER A 33 -1.82 5.56 -4.81
CA SER A 33 -1.66 4.86 -3.53
C SER A 33 -2.96 4.18 -3.17
N ILE A 34 -3.00 2.85 -3.26
CA ILE A 34 -4.15 2.03 -2.89
C ILE A 34 -3.77 1.19 -1.68
N TRP A 35 -4.27 1.57 -0.52
CA TRP A 35 -4.01 0.91 0.76
C TRP A 35 -5.24 0.19 1.30
N ALA A 36 -5.99 -0.46 0.40
CA ALA A 36 -7.15 -1.25 0.76
C ALA A 36 -6.77 -2.35 1.77
N GLY A 37 -7.45 -2.37 2.91
CA GLY A 37 -7.16 -3.31 3.99
C GLY A 37 -6.03 -2.90 4.93
N TRP A 38 -5.46 -1.69 4.79
CA TRP A 38 -4.48 -1.18 5.75
C TRP A 38 -4.86 0.21 6.27
N TYR A 39 -4.61 1.27 5.49
CA TYR A 39 -5.02 2.63 5.87
C TYR A 39 -6.49 2.92 5.55
N ARG A 40 -7.07 2.21 4.59
CA ARG A 40 -8.45 2.43 4.13
C ARG A 40 -9.19 1.12 3.91
N GLY A 41 -10.45 1.09 4.34
CA GLY A 41 -11.39 0.02 4.06
C GLY A 41 -10.88 -1.39 4.41
N ILE A 42 -11.33 -2.35 3.66
CA ILE A 42 -10.99 -3.76 3.78
C ILE A 42 -10.26 -4.23 2.52
N TYR A 43 -9.44 -5.29 2.62
CA TYR A 43 -8.63 -5.74 1.48
C TYR A 43 -9.47 -6.26 0.31
N THR A 44 -10.70 -6.74 0.55
CA THR A 44 -11.61 -7.20 -0.51
C THR A 44 -12.11 -6.09 -1.43
N GLU A 45 -11.92 -4.82 -1.07
CA GLU A 45 -12.25 -3.68 -1.93
C GLU A 45 -11.19 -3.38 -3.00
N TYR A 46 -10.02 -4.03 -2.93
CA TYR A 46 -8.83 -3.68 -3.72
C TYR A 46 -9.12 -3.57 -5.22
N LYS A 47 -9.80 -4.55 -5.81
CA LYS A 47 -10.11 -4.54 -7.24
C LYS A 47 -11.00 -3.36 -7.65
N GLY A 48 -12.06 -3.10 -6.87
CA GLY A 48 -12.98 -1.99 -7.14
C GLY A 48 -12.29 -0.62 -7.03
N VAL A 49 -11.45 -0.43 -6.01
CA VAL A 49 -10.66 0.79 -5.83
C VAL A 49 -9.64 0.95 -6.96
N SER A 50 -8.96 -0.14 -7.33
CA SER A 50 -8.00 -0.17 -8.45
C SER A 50 -8.67 0.23 -9.77
N LYS A 51 -9.86 -0.33 -10.06
CA LYS A 51 -10.62 0.03 -11.27
C LYS A 51 -11.00 1.51 -11.29
N ALA A 52 -11.47 2.03 -10.16
CA ALA A 52 -11.85 3.44 -10.05
C ALA A 52 -10.65 4.39 -10.23
N GLU A 53 -9.45 3.99 -9.86
CA GLU A 53 -8.23 4.77 -10.13
C GLU A 53 -7.75 4.63 -11.58
N PHE A 54 -7.86 3.43 -12.14
CA PHE A 54 -7.58 3.21 -13.56
C PHE A 54 -8.47 4.05 -14.48
N ASP A 55 -9.76 4.16 -14.18
CA ASP A 55 -10.71 4.94 -14.99
C ASP A 55 -10.36 6.45 -15.07
N LYS A 56 -9.40 6.90 -14.26
CA LYS A 56 -8.87 8.27 -14.26
C LYS A 56 -7.54 8.39 -15.00
N SER A 57 -6.99 7.30 -15.55
CA SER A 57 -5.65 7.28 -16.13
C SER A 57 -5.53 6.21 -17.21
N ASP A 58 -4.96 6.55 -18.36
CA ASP A 58 -4.82 5.62 -19.50
C ASP A 58 -3.76 4.54 -19.28
N ARG A 59 -2.79 4.79 -18.39
CA ARG A 59 -1.67 3.89 -18.09
C ARG A 59 -1.49 3.76 -16.58
N PHE A 60 -1.60 2.53 -16.10
CA PHE A 60 -1.74 2.25 -14.68
C PHE A 60 -0.72 1.24 -14.18
N LEU A 61 0.02 1.63 -13.15
CA LEU A 61 0.96 0.80 -12.43
C LEU A 61 0.66 0.92 -10.92
N HIS A 62 0.74 -0.15 -10.15
CA HIS A 62 0.53 -0.08 -8.71
C HIS A 62 1.79 -0.49 -7.94
N VAL A 63 2.63 0.50 -7.61
CA VAL A 63 3.96 0.29 -7.02
C VAL A 63 4.03 0.41 -5.51
N GLU A 64 2.90 0.58 -4.82
CA GLU A 64 2.89 0.65 -3.36
C GLU A 64 1.57 0.15 -2.79
N TRP A 65 1.61 -1.03 -2.22
CA TRP A 65 0.51 -1.67 -1.50
C TRP A 65 1.06 -2.59 -0.42
N GLY A 66 0.19 -3.05 0.50
CA GLY A 66 0.58 -3.93 1.60
C GLY A 66 0.15 -3.40 2.95
N GLY A 67 0.84 -3.79 4.00
CA GLY A 67 0.59 -3.36 5.38
C GLY A 67 1.73 -3.76 6.30
N ASP A 68 1.70 -3.26 7.52
CA ASP A 68 2.70 -3.61 8.53
C ASP A 68 2.34 -4.93 9.24
N SER A 69 3.33 -5.73 9.57
CA SER A 69 3.20 -6.87 10.48
C SER A 69 4.32 -6.89 11.52
N HIS A 70 3.96 -7.21 12.74
CA HIS A 70 4.95 -7.46 13.79
C HIS A 70 5.44 -8.89 13.68
N ALA A 71 6.72 -9.06 13.42
CA ALA A 71 7.34 -10.37 13.19
C ALA A 71 7.01 -11.37 14.30
N ARG A 72 6.68 -12.60 13.92
CA ARG A 72 6.29 -13.71 14.80
C ARG A 72 4.98 -13.49 15.57
N ARG A 73 4.18 -12.48 15.21
CA ARG A 73 2.85 -12.32 15.72
C ARG A 73 1.84 -13.00 14.81
N HIS A 74 1.22 -14.06 15.29
CA HIS A 74 0.19 -14.82 14.58
C HIS A 74 -1.18 -14.66 15.26
N SER A 75 -2.24 -14.81 14.50
CA SER A 75 -3.61 -14.71 14.98
C SER A 75 -4.46 -15.84 14.43
N GLU A 76 -5.28 -16.46 15.28
CA GLU A 76 -6.29 -17.43 14.85
C GLU A 76 -7.46 -16.78 14.11
N ASN A 77 -7.69 -15.49 14.35
CA ASN A 77 -8.77 -14.72 13.75
C ASN A 77 -8.24 -13.40 13.20
N PRO A 78 -7.37 -13.44 12.18
CA PRO A 78 -6.65 -12.24 11.70
C PRO A 78 -7.58 -11.15 11.15
N ASP A 79 -8.76 -11.51 10.69
CA ASP A 79 -9.72 -10.61 10.06
C ASP A 79 -10.72 -9.96 11.07
N ASN A 80 -10.58 -10.22 12.36
CA ASN A 80 -11.49 -9.67 13.38
C ASN A 80 -11.61 -8.13 13.32
N ALA A 81 -10.53 -7.44 13.02
CA ALA A 81 -10.54 -5.98 12.91
C ALA A 81 -11.48 -5.50 11.79
N LEU A 82 -11.67 -6.28 10.73
CA LEU A 82 -12.48 -5.90 9.56
C LEU A 82 -13.96 -5.69 9.93
N MET A 83 -14.46 -6.35 10.96
CA MET A 83 -15.85 -6.17 11.43
C MET A 83 -16.15 -4.75 11.91
N LYS A 84 -15.14 -3.98 12.30
CA LYS A 84 -15.28 -2.61 12.79
C LYS A 84 -15.01 -1.56 11.71
N ILE A 85 -14.55 -1.97 10.56
CA ILE A 85 -14.05 -1.07 9.53
C ILE A 85 -15.13 -0.83 8.49
N LYS A 86 -15.43 0.43 8.26
CA LYS A 86 -16.35 0.84 7.21
C LYS A 86 -15.66 0.74 5.84
N GLN A 87 -16.30 0.13 4.88
CA GLN A 87 -15.84 0.10 3.49
C GLN A 87 -15.58 1.52 2.97
N GLY A 88 -14.47 1.71 2.28
CA GLY A 88 -14.00 3.01 1.81
C GLY A 88 -13.57 4.00 2.91
N GLY A 89 -13.82 3.66 4.18
CA GLY A 89 -13.44 4.49 5.32
C GLY A 89 -11.94 4.37 5.66
N GLY A 90 -11.48 5.23 6.55
CA GLY A 90 -10.10 5.21 7.06
C GLY A 90 -9.36 6.53 6.86
N ALA A 91 -8.04 6.50 7.05
CA ALA A 91 -7.19 7.64 6.85
C ALA A 91 -6.70 7.74 5.40
N ASP A 92 -6.58 8.96 4.93
CA ASP A 92 -5.78 9.26 3.75
C ASP A 92 -4.38 9.67 4.23
N GLU A 93 -3.35 8.90 3.87
CA GLU A 93 -1.97 9.25 4.20
C GLU A 93 -1.52 10.61 3.64
N ARG A 94 -2.28 11.17 2.67
CA ARG A 94 -2.05 12.51 2.14
C ARG A 94 -2.39 13.63 3.12
N ALA A 95 -3.22 13.35 4.11
CA ALA A 95 -3.60 14.32 5.11
C ALA A 95 -2.52 14.57 6.17
N GLY A 96 -1.36 13.91 6.05
CA GLY A 96 -0.25 14.02 6.97
C GLY A 96 -0.31 13.07 8.16
N ASP A 97 0.67 13.15 9.05
CA ASP A 97 0.86 12.21 10.15
C ASP A 97 -0.31 12.15 11.13
N ALA A 98 -0.97 13.29 11.39
CA ALA A 98 -2.12 13.33 12.28
C ALA A 98 -3.26 12.42 11.81
N SER A 99 -3.44 12.20 10.51
CA SER A 99 -4.44 11.30 9.95
C SER A 99 -4.09 9.82 10.14
N LEU A 100 -2.81 9.50 10.34
CA LEU A 100 -2.36 8.12 10.56
C LEU A 100 -2.73 7.61 11.95
N TYR A 101 -2.82 8.49 12.93
CA TYR A 101 -3.10 8.14 14.32
C TYR A 101 -4.53 8.50 14.77
N GLY A 102 -5.16 9.49 14.12
CA GLY A 102 -6.54 9.91 14.36
C GLY A 102 -7.58 9.24 13.44
N GLY A 103 -8.81 9.74 13.46
CA GLY A 103 -9.88 9.37 12.52
C GLY A 103 -10.59 8.06 12.83
N GLY A 104 -11.31 7.53 11.83
CA GLY A 104 -12.13 6.32 11.94
C GLY A 104 -11.33 5.04 12.08
N ALA A 105 -12.03 3.94 12.36
CA ALA A 105 -11.44 2.61 12.49
C ALA A 105 -10.75 2.18 11.16
N ARG A 106 -9.58 1.57 11.27
CA ARG A 106 -8.79 1.02 10.17
C ARG A 106 -7.80 -0.02 10.66
N VAL A 107 -7.36 -0.93 9.82
CA VAL A 107 -6.47 -2.02 10.23
C VAL A 107 -5.14 -1.51 10.78
N SER A 108 -4.57 -0.48 10.18
CA SER A 108 -3.31 0.13 10.66
C SER A 108 -3.35 0.69 12.10
N LYS A 109 -4.55 0.90 12.65
CA LYS A 109 -4.76 1.40 14.00
C LYS A 109 -5.40 0.36 14.93
N ASP A 110 -6.43 -0.32 14.42
CA ASP A 110 -7.32 -1.16 15.23
C ASP A 110 -7.07 -2.66 14.99
N GLY A 111 -6.20 -3.01 14.03
CA GLY A 111 -5.77 -4.37 13.76
C GLY A 111 -4.73 -4.87 14.76
N ASP A 112 -4.46 -6.18 14.71
CA ASP A 112 -3.54 -6.85 15.62
C ASP A 112 -2.07 -6.82 15.15
N TRP A 113 -1.82 -6.33 13.93
CA TRP A 113 -0.51 -6.31 13.29
C TRP A 113 0.11 -7.71 13.15
N SER A 114 -0.72 -8.73 12.99
CA SER A 114 -0.24 -10.11 12.81
C SER A 114 0.31 -10.36 11.41
N GLU A 115 1.27 -11.25 11.30
CA GLU A 115 1.72 -11.77 10.01
C GLU A 115 0.58 -12.50 9.30
N SER A 116 -0.26 -13.24 10.05
CA SER A 116 -1.43 -13.94 9.51
C SER A 116 -2.40 -13.01 8.77
N TYR A 117 -2.64 -11.78 9.29
CA TYR A 117 -3.46 -10.80 8.60
C TYR A 117 -2.81 -10.33 7.30
N ILE A 118 -1.52 -10.03 7.35
CA ILE A 118 -0.80 -9.54 6.17
C ILE A 118 -0.66 -10.64 5.10
N ALA A 119 -0.49 -11.90 5.50
CA ALA A 119 -0.52 -13.03 4.58
C ALA A 119 -1.87 -13.12 3.84
N ASN A 120 -3.01 -12.99 4.55
CA ASN A 120 -4.34 -12.96 3.93
C ASN A 120 -4.49 -11.77 2.98
N LEU A 121 -4.03 -10.57 3.38
CA LEU A 121 -4.08 -9.37 2.54
C LEU A 121 -3.25 -9.56 1.26
N ILE A 122 -2.03 -10.07 1.38
CA ILE A 122 -1.15 -10.31 0.22
C ILE A 122 -1.76 -11.34 -0.71
N ASP A 123 -2.21 -12.48 -0.18
CA ASP A 123 -2.84 -13.55 -0.97
C ASP A 123 -4.06 -13.04 -1.75
N TRP A 124 -4.93 -12.26 -1.08
CA TRP A 124 -6.08 -11.65 -1.72
C TRP A 124 -5.67 -10.68 -2.84
N HIS A 125 -4.73 -9.78 -2.55
CA HIS A 125 -4.27 -8.81 -3.53
C HIS A 125 -3.65 -9.47 -4.76
N LEU A 126 -2.80 -10.48 -4.58
CA LEU A 126 -2.17 -11.20 -5.68
C LEU A 126 -3.22 -11.90 -6.57
N LYS A 127 -4.19 -12.60 -5.96
CA LYS A 127 -5.29 -13.25 -6.70
C LYS A 127 -6.12 -12.25 -7.50
N GLU A 128 -6.43 -11.10 -6.91
CA GLU A 128 -7.18 -10.05 -7.61
C GLU A 128 -6.37 -9.42 -8.74
N GLN A 129 -5.07 -9.20 -8.54
CA GLN A 129 -4.18 -8.63 -9.56
C GLN A 129 -4.14 -9.48 -10.83
N GLU A 130 -4.15 -10.80 -10.73
CA GLU A 130 -4.22 -11.70 -11.87
C GLU A 130 -5.50 -11.53 -12.71
N THR A 131 -6.55 -10.99 -12.11
CA THR A 131 -7.84 -10.75 -12.77
C THR A 131 -8.03 -9.32 -13.30
N MET A 132 -6.99 -8.48 -13.21
CA MET A 132 -7.03 -7.06 -13.60
C MET A 132 -6.34 -6.80 -14.93
N PRO A 133 -7.03 -6.82 -16.09
CA PRO A 133 -6.39 -6.62 -17.39
C PRO A 133 -5.84 -5.19 -17.59
N TRP A 134 -6.24 -4.25 -16.74
CA TRP A 134 -5.75 -2.87 -16.77
C TRP A 134 -4.46 -2.65 -15.97
N LEU A 135 -4.08 -3.60 -15.13
CA LEU A 135 -2.88 -3.49 -14.28
C LEU A 135 -1.65 -3.95 -15.07
N THR A 136 -0.77 -3.03 -15.40
CA THR A 136 0.44 -3.32 -16.19
C THR A 136 1.61 -3.82 -15.35
N GLY A 137 1.57 -3.60 -14.06
CA GLY A 137 2.58 -4.08 -13.11
C GLY A 137 2.27 -3.65 -11.69
N THR A 138 2.92 -4.32 -10.73
CA THR A 138 2.72 -4.07 -9.31
C THR A 138 4.01 -4.33 -8.53
N ALA A 139 4.17 -3.62 -7.40
CA ALA A 139 5.24 -3.88 -6.45
C ALA A 139 4.71 -3.72 -5.01
N TYR A 140 4.98 -4.73 -4.20
CA TYR A 140 4.72 -4.66 -2.76
C TYR A 140 5.66 -3.65 -2.10
N TRP A 141 5.19 -2.91 -1.10
CA TRP A 141 5.97 -1.92 -0.36
C TRP A 141 6.07 -2.24 1.13
N PRO A 142 7.30 -2.30 1.65
CA PRO A 142 8.58 -2.47 0.94
C PRO A 142 9.10 -3.92 1.04
N PHE A 143 10.25 -4.20 0.47
CA PHE A 143 10.90 -5.50 0.63
C PHE A 143 11.37 -5.75 2.07
N LYS A 144 11.93 -4.73 2.73
CA LYS A 144 12.58 -4.84 4.04
C LYS A 144 12.08 -3.79 5.02
N ASP A 145 11.91 -4.15 6.29
CA ASP A 145 11.68 -3.20 7.37
C ASP A 145 12.80 -2.17 7.46
N PHE A 146 12.45 -0.93 7.76
CA PHE A 146 13.43 0.16 7.84
C PHE A 146 13.10 1.15 8.95
N SER A 147 14.15 1.83 9.45
CA SER A 147 14.00 2.87 10.47
C SER A 147 13.37 4.14 9.87
N THR A 148 12.46 4.75 10.63
CA THR A 148 11.79 5.99 10.23
C THR A 148 11.39 6.81 11.46
N PRO A 149 11.69 8.11 11.49
CA PRO A 149 11.35 8.96 12.64
C PRO A 149 9.84 9.24 12.77
N ILE A 150 9.07 9.01 11.71
CA ILE A 150 7.64 9.35 11.69
C ILE A 150 6.72 8.23 12.16
N ARG A 151 7.25 7.19 12.80
CA ARG A 151 6.49 6.03 13.29
C ARG A 151 6.78 5.70 14.75
N PRO A 152 6.64 6.66 15.70
CA PRO A 152 6.92 6.42 17.11
C PRO A 152 5.93 5.44 17.75
N GLU A 153 4.69 5.36 17.23
CA GLU A 153 3.58 4.57 17.78
C GLU A 153 3.53 3.12 17.26
N ASN A 154 4.44 2.74 16.37
CA ASN A 154 4.47 1.37 15.87
C ASN A 154 4.84 0.38 16.98
N PRO A 155 4.43 -0.91 16.90
CA PRO A 155 4.82 -1.94 17.87
C PRO A 155 6.32 -2.02 18.13
N VAL A 156 7.14 -1.78 17.10
CA VAL A 156 8.56 -1.46 17.27
C VAL A 156 8.72 0.03 16.95
N PRO A 157 8.89 0.89 17.95
CA PRO A 157 8.97 2.33 17.75
C PRO A 157 10.05 2.72 16.72
N TYR A 158 9.70 3.70 15.89
CA TYR A 158 10.59 4.22 14.85
C TYR A 158 10.98 3.20 13.78
N VAL A 159 10.23 2.12 13.60
CA VAL A 159 10.42 1.14 12.52
C VAL A 159 9.16 1.06 11.66
N ASN A 160 9.32 1.20 10.37
CA ASN A 160 8.30 0.81 9.39
C ASN A 160 8.37 -0.71 9.23
N GLN A 161 7.28 -1.40 9.61
CA GLN A 161 7.23 -2.86 9.67
C GLN A 161 6.48 -3.49 8.48
N LYS A 162 6.43 -2.78 7.35
CA LYS A 162 5.77 -3.27 6.13
C LYS A 162 6.61 -4.26 5.31
N GLY A 163 7.87 -4.47 5.68
CA GLY A 163 8.74 -5.40 4.96
C GLY A 163 8.21 -6.83 4.97
N VAL A 164 8.46 -7.58 3.89
CA VAL A 164 8.31 -9.04 3.88
C VAL A 164 9.47 -9.73 4.58
N VAL A 165 10.50 -8.97 4.92
CA VAL A 165 11.60 -9.39 5.80
C VAL A 165 11.87 -8.32 6.85
N GLU A 166 12.39 -8.75 8.00
CA GLU A 166 12.88 -7.88 9.07
C GLU A 166 14.17 -7.14 8.66
N ARG A 167 14.65 -6.25 9.53
CA ARG A 167 15.87 -5.47 9.28
C ARG A 167 17.14 -6.32 9.15
N ASP A 168 17.16 -7.50 9.73
CA ASP A 168 18.25 -8.48 9.64
C ASP A 168 18.05 -9.53 8.54
N PHE A 169 17.03 -9.34 7.68
CA PHE A 169 16.60 -10.24 6.62
C PHE A 169 15.92 -11.52 7.09
N THR A 170 15.57 -11.65 8.36
CA THR A 170 14.66 -12.71 8.79
C THR A 170 13.34 -12.58 8.05
N LYS A 171 12.87 -13.66 7.44
CA LYS A 171 11.60 -13.68 6.71
C LYS A 171 10.43 -13.56 7.69
N LYS A 172 9.42 -12.82 7.29
CA LYS A 172 8.09 -12.89 7.86
C LYS A 172 7.27 -13.95 7.11
N GLU A 173 6.15 -14.38 7.69
CA GLU A 173 5.26 -15.37 7.09
C GLU A 173 4.66 -14.89 5.76
#